data_d2c9e2d52a6e59d2f2253a5e7c466b92
#
_entry.id   d2c9e2d52a6e59d2f2253a5e7c466b92
#
_cell.length_a   1.000
_cell.length_b   1.000
_cell.length_c   1.000
_cell.angle_alpha   90.00
_cell.angle_beta   90.00
_cell.angle_gamma   90.00
#
_symmetry.space_group_name_H-M   'P 1'
#
loop_
_entity.id
_entity.type
_entity.pdbx_description
1 polymer ?
#
loop_
_entity_poly.entity_id
_entity_poly.type
_entity_poly.pdbx_seq_one_letter_code
_entity_poly.pdbx_strand_id
1 'polypeptide(L)'
;MSSNSKNNNCKKIVRENNEIIASFSRIPYYPLVVKRAYKSTVEDMDGNKFIDFLSSAGALNVGHCHPNVVQSIIKQTQQFILYTPVYMYHKPLVDLAQKLIEITPGNFPKQVTFGLSGSDANDGAIKLARAYTGRSKIISFIRSYHGSTYGAITLSGISLDMSRKIGPLLPEIYHMPFPDTYRNPLGGAQEDAGKNCLDYLKYAFANYLPPDEVAAVIIEPIQGDAGIVLPPKDYMQQLFALCKENGILFISEEVQQGMGRTGKWFGIEHFSIEPDMVIMAKALASGMPLSALIGRKEIMEALEAPAHLFTTAGNPVCCAAALATIKVIEEEKLMENAEKLNKVAFERFISMKKRFPFIGEIRGLGLSIGVDLIKDPITKERNKEAAAKICYCAWKKGLLLSFFSHSVLRIQPPLIITEEEFNKGIDIIETCMRDLQKGLLSDDILKVTKGW
;
A
#
# COMPACT_ATOMS: atom_id res chain seq x y z
N MET A 1 -11.89 -20.46 -41.46
CA MET A 1 -12.72 -19.22 -41.40
C MET A 1 -13.79 -19.45 -40.35
N SER A 2 -13.99 -18.57 -39.41
CA SER A 2 -14.88 -18.54 -38.24
C SER A 2 -14.24 -18.76 -36.88
N SER A 3 -13.47 -17.77 -36.41
CA SER A 3 -13.18 -17.62 -34.95
C SER A 3 -12.88 -16.16 -34.55
N ASN A 4 -13.47 -15.18 -35.26
CA ASN A 4 -13.16 -13.75 -35.03
C ASN A 4 -14.33 -12.93 -34.47
N SER A 5 -15.34 -13.58 -33.84
CA SER A 5 -16.44 -12.87 -33.16
C SER A 5 -16.46 -13.08 -31.64
N LYS A 6 -15.39 -13.58 -31.03
CA LYS A 6 -15.29 -13.66 -29.57
C LYS A 6 -15.03 -12.28 -29.00
N ASN A 7 -16.10 -11.70 -28.52
CA ASN A 7 -16.25 -10.66 -27.51
C ASN A 7 -15.28 -9.49 -27.53
N ASN A 8 -15.77 -8.38 -28.08
CA ASN A 8 -15.11 -7.07 -28.09
C ASN A 8 -15.64 -6.18 -26.93
N ASN A 9 -16.24 -6.81 -25.89
CA ASN A 9 -16.91 -6.09 -24.78
C ASN A 9 -15.93 -5.26 -23.98
N CYS A 10 -14.77 -5.82 -23.62
CA CYS A 10 -13.75 -5.08 -22.90
C CYS A 10 -13.28 -3.85 -23.68
N LYS A 11 -13.00 -3.97 -24.98
CA LYS A 11 -12.54 -2.83 -25.80
C LYS A 11 -13.62 -1.76 -25.94
N LYS A 12 -14.90 -2.15 -26.06
CA LYS A 12 -16.02 -1.22 -26.13
C LYS A 12 -16.13 -0.41 -24.84
N ILE A 13 -16.16 -1.08 -23.69
CA ILE A 13 -16.29 -0.43 -22.37
C ILE A 13 -15.06 0.46 -22.08
N VAL A 14 -13.84 0.01 -22.42
CA VAL A 14 -12.62 0.83 -22.27
C VAL A 14 -12.71 2.10 -23.10
N ARG A 15 -13.24 2.06 -24.32
CA ARG A 15 -13.43 3.25 -25.16
C ARG A 15 -14.45 4.19 -24.54
N GLU A 16 -15.64 3.69 -24.18
CA GLU A 16 -16.69 4.45 -23.51
C GLU A 16 -16.17 5.10 -22.21
N ASN A 17 -15.46 4.34 -21.41
CA ASN A 17 -14.86 4.85 -20.17
C ASN A 17 -13.84 5.96 -20.44
N ASN A 18 -13.03 5.88 -21.49
CA ASN A 18 -12.05 6.91 -21.84
C ASN A 18 -12.71 8.21 -22.33
N GLU A 19 -13.92 8.13 -22.87
CA GLU A 19 -14.69 9.28 -23.33
C GLU A 19 -15.37 10.03 -22.17
N ILE A 20 -15.79 9.32 -21.10
CA ILE A 20 -16.63 9.91 -20.04
C ILE A 20 -15.98 10.02 -18.68
N ILE A 21 -14.93 9.25 -18.39
CA ILE A 21 -14.22 9.31 -17.10
C ILE A 21 -12.90 10.06 -17.27
N ALA A 22 -12.70 11.07 -16.41
CA ALA A 22 -11.51 11.90 -16.43
C ALA A 22 -10.22 11.06 -16.28
N SER A 23 -9.25 11.28 -17.17
CA SER A 23 -8.03 10.46 -17.26
C SER A 23 -7.06 10.65 -16.10
N PHE A 24 -7.07 11.79 -15.40
CA PHE A 24 -6.13 12.09 -14.31
C PHE A 24 -6.29 11.19 -13.07
N SER A 25 -7.43 10.51 -12.94
CA SER A 25 -7.71 9.61 -11.81
C SER A 25 -7.34 8.15 -12.09
N ARG A 26 -6.59 7.85 -13.17
CA ARG A 26 -6.32 6.47 -13.59
C ARG A 26 -4.92 6.26 -14.15
N ILE A 27 -4.37 5.09 -13.86
CA ILE A 27 -3.10 4.60 -14.41
C ILE A 27 -3.38 3.24 -15.06
N PRO A 28 -3.62 3.20 -16.39
CA PRO A 28 -3.94 1.96 -17.07
C PRO A 28 -2.70 1.09 -17.24
N TYR A 29 -2.81 -0.19 -16.86
CA TYR A 29 -1.81 -1.22 -17.15
C TYR A 29 -2.17 -2.03 -18.40
N TYR A 30 -3.45 -2.40 -18.56
CA TYR A 30 -3.98 -3.16 -19.68
C TYR A 30 -5.50 -2.97 -19.79
N PRO A 31 -6.10 -3.24 -20.96
CA PRO A 31 -7.52 -3.00 -21.21
C PRO A 31 -8.40 -4.13 -20.65
N LEU A 32 -8.34 -4.33 -19.33
CA LEU A 32 -9.16 -5.29 -18.58
C LEU A 32 -10.45 -4.61 -18.09
N VAL A 33 -11.59 -5.26 -18.28
CA VAL A 33 -12.87 -4.87 -17.67
C VAL A 33 -13.38 -6.02 -16.81
N VAL A 34 -13.38 -5.82 -15.52
CA VAL A 34 -13.78 -6.84 -14.54
C VAL A 34 -15.29 -7.08 -14.65
N LYS A 35 -15.71 -8.34 -14.78
CA LYS A 35 -17.09 -8.80 -14.72
C LYS A 35 -17.45 -9.33 -13.36
N ARG A 36 -16.60 -10.19 -12.82
CA ARG A 36 -16.72 -10.76 -11.47
C ARG A 36 -15.36 -11.20 -10.95
N ALA A 37 -15.27 -11.34 -9.64
CA ALA A 37 -14.06 -11.86 -9.01
C ALA A 37 -14.43 -12.71 -7.78
N TYR A 38 -13.60 -13.72 -7.48
CA TYR A 38 -13.79 -14.62 -6.33
C TYR A 38 -12.43 -15.12 -5.84
N LYS A 39 -12.18 -15.02 -4.54
CA LYS A 39 -10.89 -15.36 -3.92
C LYS A 39 -9.73 -14.67 -4.62
N SER A 40 -8.84 -15.44 -5.25
CA SER A 40 -7.65 -14.98 -6.00
C SER A 40 -7.87 -14.90 -7.51
N THR A 41 -9.10 -15.11 -7.99
CA THR A 41 -9.42 -15.16 -9.43
C THR A 41 -10.31 -14.00 -9.86
N VAL A 42 -9.94 -13.34 -10.97
CA VAL A 42 -10.74 -12.30 -11.63
C VAL A 42 -11.19 -12.79 -12.99
N GLU A 43 -12.45 -12.54 -13.37
CA GLU A 43 -12.99 -12.82 -14.70
C GLU A 43 -13.37 -11.51 -15.40
N ASP A 44 -12.95 -11.33 -16.66
CA ASP A 44 -13.29 -10.15 -17.44
C ASP A 44 -14.63 -10.29 -18.19
N MET A 45 -15.07 -9.20 -18.85
CA MET A 45 -16.31 -9.18 -19.63
C MET A 45 -16.28 -10.07 -20.86
N ASP A 46 -15.11 -10.54 -21.28
CA ASP A 46 -14.93 -11.45 -22.41
C ASP A 46 -14.81 -12.93 -21.97
N GLY A 47 -14.91 -13.20 -20.64
CA GLY A 47 -14.88 -14.54 -20.06
C GLY A 47 -13.48 -15.09 -19.78
N ASN A 48 -12.44 -14.29 -19.92
CA ASN A 48 -11.08 -14.70 -19.55
C ASN A 48 -10.89 -14.68 -18.04
N LYS A 49 -10.14 -15.64 -17.51
CA LYS A 49 -9.84 -15.75 -16.08
C LYS A 49 -8.38 -15.46 -15.82
N PHE A 50 -8.12 -14.76 -14.72
CA PHE A 50 -6.81 -14.29 -14.31
C PHE A 50 -6.56 -14.63 -12.84
N ILE A 51 -5.37 -15.11 -12.52
CA ILE A 51 -4.86 -15.12 -11.14
C ILE A 51 -4.52 -13.68 -10.77
N ASP A 52 -4.92 -13.24 -9.57
CA ASP A 52 -4.72 -11.87 -9.11
C ASP A 52 -3.48 -11.75 -8.22
N PHE A 53 -2.41 -11.11 -8.75
CA PHE A 53 -1.25 -10.70 -7.95
C PHE A 53 -1.27 -9.21 -7.61
N LEU A 54 -2.42 -8.56 -7.76
CA LEU A 54 -2.62 -7.14 -7.52
C LEU A 54 -3.43 -6.85 -6.24
N SER A 55 -4.39 -7.73 -5.92
CA SER A 55 -5.39 -7.58 -4.84
C SER A 55 -5.98 -6.17 -4.78
N SER A 56 -6.31 -5.57 -5.93
CA SER A 56 -6.81 -4.19 -6.00
C SER A 56 -5.90 -3.20 -5.28
N ALA A 57 -4.60 -3.21 -5.62
CA ALA A 57 -3.56 -2.41 -4.99
C ALA A 57 -3.36 -2.69 -3.48
N GLY A 58 -3.48 -3.96 -3.09
CA GLY A 58 -3.33 -4.40 -1.70
C GLY A 58 -4.56 -4.17 -0.82
N ALA A 59 -5.73 -3.93 -1.41
CA ALA A 59 -6.97 -3.67 -0.66
C ALA A 59 -7.81 -4.92 -0.35
N LEU A 60 -7.44 -6.08 -0.89
CA LEU A 60 -8.24 -7.32 -0.80
C LEU A 60 -7.43 -8.47 -0.19
N ASN A 61 -6.97 -8.29 1.05
CA ASN A 61 -6.13 -9.29 1.71
C ASN A 61 -6.85 -10.64 1.88
N VAL A 62 -8.15 -10.66 2.18
CA VAL A 62 -8.94 -11.89 2.28
C VAL A 62 -9.54 -12.35 0.95
N GLY A 63 -9.08 -11.76 -0.17
CA GLY A 63 -9.56 -12.08 -1.51
C GLY A 63 -10.89 -11.43 -1.89
N HIS A 64 -11.26 -11.64 -3.15
CA HIS A 64 -12.50 -11.12 -3.71
C HIS A 64 -13.70 -11.88 -3.17
N CYS A 65 -14.74 -11.14 -2.77
CA CYS A 65 -16.06 -11.69 -2.39
C CYS A 65 -15.97 -12.84 -1.39
N HIS A 66 -15.14 -12.69 -0.34
CA HIS A 66 -15.05 -13.70 0.70
C HIS A 66 -16.43 -13.95 1.33
N PRO A 67 -16.92 -15.22 1.44
CA PRO A 67 -18.29 -15.50 1.88
C PRO A 67 -18.65 -14.86 3.21
N ASN A 68 -17.78 -14.95 4.21
CA ASN A 68 -18.03 -14.38 5.54
C ASN A 68 -18.15 -12.86 5.51
N VAL A 69 -17.34 -12.18 4.68
CA VAL A 69 -17.40 -10.72 4.51
C VAL A 69 -18.68 -10.33 3.79
N VAL A 70 -19.03 -11.01 2.70
CA VAL A 70 -20.28 -10.75 1.94
C VAL A 70 -21.52 -10.97 2.83
N GLN A 71 -21.58 -12.05 3.59
CA GLN A 71 -22.70 -12.32 4.51
C GLN A 71 -22.82 -11.26 5.61
N SER A 72 -21.69 -10.79 6.15
CA SER A 72 -21.67 -9.71 7.15
C SER A 72 -22.23 -8.39 6.59
N ILE A 73 -21.85 -8.06 5.36
CA ILE A 73 -22.37 -6.89 4.62
C ILE A 73 -23.89 -7.02 4.43
N ILE A 74 -24.36 -8.15 3.91
CA ILE A 74 -25.78 -8.40 3.67
C ILE A 74 -26.57 -8.27 4.98
N LYS A 75 -26.12 -8.95 6.03
CA LYS A 75 -26.78 -8.93 7.34
C LYS A 75 -26.88 -7.50 7.90
N GLN A 76 -25.81 -6.71 7.83
CA GLN A 76 -25.83 -5.36 8.32
C GLN A 76 -26.72 -4.44 7.46
N THR A 77 -26.68 -4.59 6.14
CA THR A 77 -27.51 -3.81 5.21
C THR A 77 -28.99 -4.02 5.44
N GLN A 78 -29.41 -5.23 5.83
CA GLN A 78 -30.81 -5.55 6.18
C GLN A 78 -31.26 -4.90 7.50
N GLN A 79 -30.32 -4.52 8.39
CA GLN A 79 -30.67 -3.83 9.64
C GLN A 79 -30.76 -2.32 9.43
N PHE A 80 -29.66 -1.70 8.99
CA PHE A 80 -29.58 -0.32 8.55
C PHE A 80 -28.27 -0.08 7.80
N ILE A 81 -28.31 0.77 6.78
CA ILE A 81 -27.15 1.10 5.92
C ILE A 81 -26.29 2.20 6.55
N LEU A 82 -26.93 3.22 7.08
CA LEU A 82 -26.26 4.36 7.72
C LEU A 82 -27.20 5.02 8.73
N TYR A 83 -26.68 5.30 9.89
CA TYR A 83 -27.03 6.46 10.68
C TYR A 83 -25.70 7.10 11.07
N THR A 84 -25.53 8.39 10.76
CA THR A 84 -24.24 9.05 10.91
C THR A 84 -23.72 8.98 12.35
N PRO A 85 -22.49 8.43 12.56
CA PRO A 85 -21.88 8.37 13.89
C PRO A 85 -21.61 9.73 14.52
N VAL A 86 -21.67 10.79 13.71
CA VAL A 86 -21.53 12.18 14.18
C VAL A 86 -22.63 12.55 15.19
N TYR A 87 -23.82 11.96 15.06
CA TYR A 87 -24.97 12.30 15.88
C TYR A 87 -25.44 11.15 16.79
N MET A 88 -25.25 9.89 16.37
CA MET A 88 -25.79 8.73 17.07
C MET A 88 -24.78 7.61 17.16
N TYR A 89 -24.94 6.76 18.15
CA TYR A 89 -24.06 5.62 18.38
C TYR A 89 -24.60 4.36 17.70
N HIS A 90 -23.72 3.48 17.28
CA HIS A 90 -24.08 2.15 16.81
C HIS A 90 -23.03 1.08 17.15
N LYS A 91 -23.49 -0.11 17.42
CA LYS A 91 -22.66 -1.21 17.94
C LYS A 91 -21.52 -1.62 16.99
N PRO A 92 -21.71 -1.78 15.66
CA PRO A 92 -20.62 -2.15 14.76
C PRO A 92 -19.38 -1.25 14.83
N LEU A 93 -19.57 0.06 15.06
CA LEU A 93 -18.47 1.00 15.21
C LEU A 93 -17.66 0.73 16.48
N VAL A 94 -18.36 0.54 17.60
CA VAL A 94 -17.75 0.29 18.90
C VAL A 94 -16.98 -1.03 18.90
N ASP A 95 -17.60 -2.09 18.35
CA ASP A 95 -16.98 -3.41 18.26
C ASP A 95 -15.70 -3.37 17.41
N LEU A 96 -15.76 -2.66 16.29
CA LEU A 96 -14.58 -2.49 15.45
C LEU A 96 -13.47 -1.68 16.15
N ALA A 97 -13.83 -0.58 16.83
CA ALA A 97 -12.87 0.22 17.57
C ALA A 97 -12.16 -0.62 18.64
N GLN A 98 -12.91 -1.42 19.41
CA GLN A 98 -12.34 -2.33 20.41
C GLN A 98 -11.37 -3.33 19.78
N LYS A 99 -11.77 -3.96 18.68
CA LYS A 99 -10.91 -4.94 17.97
C LYS A 99 -9.64 -4.29 17.41
N LEU A 100 -9.73 -3.08 16.87
CA LEU A 100 -8.58 -2.35 16.37
C LEU A 100 -7.61 -1.96 17.49
N ILE A 101 -8.12 -1.54 18.66
CA ILE A 101 -7.30 -1.25 19.84
C ILE A 101 -6.54 -2.50 20.30
N GLU A 102 -7.21 -3.67 20.28
CA GLU A 102 -6.63 -4.96 20.69
C GLU A 102 -5.43 -5.34 19.80
N ILE A 103 -5.59 -5.28 18.46
CA ILE A 103 -4.56 -5.72 17.52
C ILE A 103 -3.44 -4.69 17.27
N THR A 104 -3.67 -3.40 17.59
CA THR A 104 -2.67 -2.34 17.34
C THR A 104 -1.56 -2.37 18.39
N PRO A 105 -0.26 -2.31 18.02
CA PRO A 105 0.85 -2.35 18.95
C PRO A 105 0.84 -1.19 19.97
N GLY A 106 1.47 -1.43 21.10
CA GLY A 106 1.59 -0.50 22.24
C GLY A 106 0.65 -0.85 23.39
N ASN A 107 1.23 -0.87 24.59
CA ASN A 107 0.50 -1.17 25.85
C ASN A 107 0.15 0.13 26.60
N PHE A 108 -0.66 0.98 25.95
CA PHE A 108 -1.15 2.25 26.50
C PHE A 108 -2.63 2.43 26.13
N PRO A 109 -3.38 3.30 26.82
CA PRO A 109 -4.76 3.63 26.44
C PRO A 109 -4.83 4.20 25.04
N LYS A 110 -5.76 3.69 24.23
CA LYS A 110 -5.91 4.10 22.82
C LYS A 110 -7.34 4.56 22.55
N GLN A 111 -7.49 5.41 21.54
CA GLN A 111 -8.76 5.75 20.92
C GLN A 111 -8.65 5.63 19.41
N VAL A 112 -9.82 5.54 18.75
CA VAL A 112 -9.93 5.37 17.30
C VAL A 112 -10.82 6.46 16.74
N THR A 113 -10.40 7.08 15.63
CA THR A 113 -11.30 7.83 14.76
C THR A 113 -11.38 7.15 13.41
N PHE A 114 -12.54 7.25 12.75
CA PHE A 114 -12.80 6.61 11.47
C PHE A 114 -12.93 7.64 10.35
N GLY A 115 -12.53 7.23 9.15
CA GLY A 115 -12.65 7.98 7.91
C GLY A 115 -13.10 7.07 6.76
N LEU A 116 -12.85 7.54 5.53
CA LEU A 116 -13.28 6.88 4.28
C LEU A 116 -12.11 6.31 3.47
N SER A 117 -10.91 6.84 3.67
CA SER A 117 -9.71 6.54 2.89
C SER A 117 -8.43 6.76 3.70
N GLY A 118 -7.31 6.18 3.23
CA GLY A 118 -6.01 6.50 3.82
C GLY A 118 -5.65 7.99 3.73
N SER A 119 -6.17 8.68 2.72
CA SER A 119 -5.91 10.12 2.54
C SER A 119 -6.48 10.95 3.69
N ASP A 120 -7.76 10.74 4.04
CA ASP A 120 -8.37 11.49 5.13
C ASP A 120 -7.80 11.11 6.50
N ALA A 121 -7.41 9.84 6.69
CA ALA A 121 -6.75 9.41 7.93
C ALA A 121 -5.36 10.07 8.09
N ASN A 122 -4.61 10.28 7.00
CA ASN A 122 -3.37 11.06 7.00
C ASN A 122 -3.64 12.54 7.33
N ASP A 123 -4.68 13.15 6.75
CA ASP A 123 -5.10 14.52 7.11
C ASP A 123 -5.45 14.63 8.60
N GLY A 124 -6.14 13.62 9.15
CA GLY A 124 -6.44 13.53 10.58
C GLY A 124 -5.19 13.45 11.44
N ALA A 125 -4.21 12.65 11.03
CA ALA A 125 -2.94 12.49 11.75
C ALA A 125 -2.14 13.81 11.78
N ILE A 126 -2.08 14.56 10.67
CA ILE A 126 -1.46 15.89 10.64
C ILE A 126 -2.14 16.84 11.63
N LYS A 127 -3.48 16.89 11.62
CA LYS A 127 -4.24 17.77 12.52
C LYS A 127 -3.99 17.45 13.99
N LEU A 128 -4.07 16.15 14.35
CA LEU A 128 -3.84 15.69 15.72
C LEU A 128 -2.41 15.97 16.19
N ALA A 129 -1.41 15.67 15.34
CA ALA A 129 -0.02 15.92 15.67
C ALA A 129 0.25 17.39 15.96
N ARG A 130 -0.26 18.30 15.12
CA ARG A 130 -0.11 19.74 15.30
C ARG A 130 -0.85 20.24 16.54
N ALA A 131 -2.08 19.78 16.77
CA ALA A 131 -2.90 20.19 17.91
C ALA A 131 -2.30 19.76 19.25
N TYR A 132 -1.86 18.49 19.32
CA TYR A 132 -1.31 17.91 20.56
C TYR A 132 0.04 18.53 20.93
N THR A 133 0.93 18.70 19.95
CA THR A 133 2.30 19.20 20.23
C THR A 133 2.41 20.71 20.26
N GLY A 134 1.45 21.44 19.66
CA GLY A 134 1.54 22.88 19.39
C GLY A 134 2.59 23.24 18.33
N ARG A 135 3.17 22.25 17.64
CA ARG A 135 4.22 22.41 16.65
C ARG A 135 3.65 22.33 15.24
N SER A 136 4.27 23.01 14.26
CA SER A 136 3.72 23.08 12.88
C SER A 136 4.35 22.12 11.88
N LYS A 137 5.62 21.72 12.11
CA LYS A 137 6.41 20.98 11.13
C LYS A 137 6.14 19.49 11.16
N ILE A 138 5.99 18.88 9.99
CA ILE A 138 5.84 17.43 9.83
C ILE A 138 6.94 16.92 8.91
N ILE A 139 7.55 15.80 9.27
CA ILE A 139 8.51 15.09 8.45
C ILE A 139 7.77 13.94 7.73
N SER A 140 7.94 13.88 6.42
CA SER A 140 7.59 12.75 5.56
C SER A 140 8.82 12.30 4.78
N PHE A 141 8.66 11.37 3.82
CA PHE A 141 9.80 10.80 3.12
C PHE A 141 9.66 10.89 1.60
N ILE A 142 10.78 11.08 0.93
CA ILE A 142 10.86 11.00 -0.53
C ILE A 142 10.42 9.61 -0.97
N ARG A 143 9.65 9.53 -2.07
CA ARG A 143 9.05 8.31 -2.64
C ARG A 143 7.93 7.67 -1.80
N SER A 144 7.46 8.32 -0.74
CA SER A 144 6.26 7.88 0.00
C SER A 144 4.97 8.16 -0.78
N TYR A 145 3.92 7.38 -0.49
CA TYR A 145 2.56 7.63 -0.98
C TYR A 145 1.56 7.62 0.19
N HIS A 146 0.96 8.76 0.47
CA HIS A 146 0.04 8.93 1.61
C HIS A 146 -1.39 9.27 1.19
N GLY A 147 -1.63 9.54 -0.09
CA GLY A 147 -2.97 9.83 -0.60
C GLY A 147 -3.06 11.05 -1.50
N SER A 148 -4.29 11.49 -1.78
CA SER A 148 -4.59 12.53 -2.79
C SER A 148 -5.42 13.70 -2.28
N THR A 149 -5.79 13.77 -0.99
CA THR A 149 -6.28 15.03 -0.38
C THR A 149 -5.11 16.02 -0.23
N TYR A 150 -5.39 17.31 -0.05
CA TYR A 150 -4.32 18.31 -0.01
C TYR A 150 -3.28 18.08 1.09
N GLY A 151 -3.66 17.59 2.26
CA GLY A 151 -2.70 17.21 3.30
C GLY A 151 -1.91 15.96 2.90
N ALA A 152 -2.60 14.89 2.53
CA ALA A 152 -1.97 13.62 2.17
C ALA A 152 -1.09 13.71 0.90
N ILE A 153 -1.51 14.50 -0.11
CA ILE A 153 -0.69 14.71 -1.31
C ILE A 153 0.57 15.51 -1.00
N THR A 154 0.50 16.41 -0.02
CA THR A 154 1.67 17.16 0.42
C THR A 154 2.67 16.27 1.16
N LEU A 155 2.19 15.27 1.91
CA LEU A 155 3.06 14.24 2.53
C LEU A 155 3.71 13.32 1.47
N SER A 156 3.05 13.13 0.32
CA SER A 156 3.48 12.18 -0.69
C SER A 156 4.67 12.70 -1.48
N GLY A 157 5.73 11.90 -1.57
CA GLY A 157 6.97 12.22 -2.31
C GLY A 157 7.24 11.27 -3.48
N ILE A 158 6.23 10.50 -3.95
CA ILE A 158 6.43 9.45 -4.95
C ILE A 158 6.60 9.97 -6.37
N SER A 159 5.90 11.04 -6.74
CA SER A 159 5.91 11.58 -8.11
C SER A 159 5.67 13.08 -8.12
N LEU A 160 6.45 13.79 -8.94
CA LEU A 160 6.23 15.22 -9.18
C LEU A 160 4.87 15.51 -9.83
N ASP A 161 4.32 14.57 -10.59
CA ASP A 161 3.03 14.75 -11.27
C ASP A 161 1.85 14.83 -10.30
N MET A 162 2.01 14.32 -9.07
CA MET A 162 0.99 14.46 -8.03
C MET A 162 0.85 15.90 -7.53
N SER A 163 1.94 16.65 -7.46
CA SER A 163 1.98 17.99 -6.87
C SER A 163 2.04 19.13 -7.89
N ARG A 164 2.32 18.83 -9.17
CA ARG A 164 2.39 19.85 -10.21
C ARG A 164 1.07 20.54 -10.44
N LYS A 165 1.10 21.87 -10.60
CA LYS A 165 -0.03 22.74 -11.01
C LYS A 165 -1.19 22.81 -10.00
N ILE A 166 -1.02 22.29 -8.77
CA ILE A 166 -2.07 22.31 -7.74
C ILE A 166 -1.69 23.12 -6.49
N GLY A 167 -0.55 23.82 -6.51
CA GLY A 167 -0.15 24.66 -5.38
C GLY A 167 -1.07 25.86 -5.14
N PRO A 168 -1.02 26.47 -3.93
CA PRO A 168 -0.10 26.12 -2.84
C PRO A 168 -0.50 24.84 -2.11
N LEU A 169 0.47 24.04 -1.73
CA LEU A 169 0.29 22.84 -0.90
C LEU A 169 0.28 23.21 0.59
N LEU A 170 0.01 22.23 1.47
CA LEU A 170 0.03 22.43 2.91
C LEU A 170 1.44 22.85 3.37
N PRO A 171 1.62 23.98 4.08
CA PRO A 171 2.94 24.41 4.51
C PRO A 171 3.51 23.54 5.63
N GLU A 172 4.82 23.66 5.85
CA GLU A 172 5.58 23.04 6.93
C GLU A 172 5.63 21.50 6.85
N ILE A 173 5.68 20.97 5.62
CA ILE A 173 5.95 19.54 5.37
C ILE A 173 7.36 19.41 4.77
N TYR A 174 8.19 18.59 5.41
CA TYR A 174 9.59 18.38 5.06
C TYR A 174 9.84 16.94 4.64
N HIS A 175 10.35 16.76 3.42
CA HIS A 175 10.62 15.41 2.88
C HIS A 175 12.07 15.03 3.10
N MET A 176 12.30 13.95 3.86
CA MET A 176 13.62 13.38 4.12
C MET A 176 13.92 12.20 3.19
N PRO A 177 15.17 11.90 2.88
CA PRO A 177 15.51 10.70 2.14
C PRO A 177 15.11 9.45 2.94
N PHE A 178 14.56 8.44 2.23
CA PHE A 178 14.24 7.13 2.80
C PHE A 178 15.37 6.13 2.48
N PRO A 179 15.84 5.31 3.42
CA PRO A 179 16.99 4.43 3.21
C PRO A 179 16.67 3.24 2.31
N ASP A 180 16.92 3.39 1.02
CA ASP A 180 16.90 2.31 0.04
C ASP A 180 18.32 1.72 -0.02
N THR A 181 18.53 0.54 0.60
CA THR A 181 19.85 -0.09 0.64
C THR A 181 20.33 -0.54 -0.74
N TYR A 182 19.42 -0.85 -1.65
CA TYR A 182 19.80 -1.22 -3.01
C TYR A 182 20.25 -0.03 -3.85
N ARG A 183 19.58 1.13 -3.70
CA ARG A 183 19.94 2.40 -4.34
C ARG A 183 20.05 3.49 -3.30
N ASN A 184 21.19 3.51 -2.58
CA ASN A 184 21.44 4.50 -1.52
C ASN A 184 21.15 5.92 -2.03
N PRO A 185 20.13 6.64 -1.51
CA PRO A 185 19.67 7.91 -2.04
C PRO A 185 20.68 9.04 -1.86
N LEU A 186 21.59 8.89 -0.91
CA LEU A 186 22.66 9.86 -0.61
C LEU A 186 24.05 9.43 -1.13
N GLY A 187 24.09 8.30 -1.87
CA GLY A 187 25.35 7.75 -2.38
C GLY A 187 26.13 6.97 -1.31
N GLY A 188 27.30 6.48 -1.69
CA GLY A 188 28.15 5.64 -0.83
C GLY A 188 27.74 4.17 -0.85
N ALA A 189 28.25 3.41 0.12
CA ALA A 189 27.97 1.98 0.22
C ALA A 189 26.48 1.68 0.54
N GLN A 190 26.02 0.50 0.17
CA GLN A 190 24.62 0.10 0.38
C GLN A 190 24.28 -0.04 1.86
N GLU A 191 25.18 -0.61 2.63
CA GLU A 191 25.10 -0.78 4.07
C GLU A 191 25.00 0.51 4.85
N ASP A 192 25.52 1.61 4.29
CA ASP A 192 25.51 2.94 4.91
C ASP A 192 24.19 3.71 4.71
N ALA A 193 23.27 3.20 3.88
CA ALA A 193 22.05 3.92 3.51
C ALA A 193 21.23 4.40 4.73
N GLY A 194 21.06 3.54 5.76
CA GLY A 194 20.37 3.88 6.99
C GLY A 194 21.09 4.98 7.77
N LYS A 195 22.40 4.81 7.99
CA LYS A 195 23.24 5.78 8.67
C LYS A 195 23.22 7.14 7.96
N ASN A 196 23.42 7.15 6.63
CA ASN A 196 23.45 8.37 5.85
C ASN A 196 22.14 9.15 5.93
N CYS A 197 21.01 8.46 5.84
CA CYS A 197 19.68 9.10 5.98
C CYS A 197 19.46 9.66 7.39
N LEU A 198 19.90 8.97 8.42
CA LEU A 198 19.77 9.44 9.81
C LEU A 198 20.71 10.65 10.06
N ASP A 199 21.94 10.59 9.56
CA ASP A 199 22.90 11.70 9.69
C ASP A 199 22.39 12.94 8.93
N TYR A 200 21.75 12.76 7.76
CA TYR A 200 21.09 13.85 7.04
C TYR A 200 19.97 14.48 7.85
N LEU A 201 19.14 13.69 8.55
CA LEU A 201 18.09 14.21 9.41
C LEU A 201 18.69 14.99 10.61
N LYS A 202 19.75 14.49 11.24
CA LYS A 202 20.46 15.20 12.32
C LYS A 202 21.08 16.51 11.81
N TYR A 203 21.63 16.50 10.57
CA TYR A 203 22.11 17.71 9.93
C TYR A 203 20.97 18.72 9.70
N ALA A 204 19.80 18.26 9.24
CA ALA A 204 18.61 19.12 9.09
C ALA A 204 18.20 19.74 10.43
N PHE A 205 18.18 18.96 11.50
CA PHE A 205 17.85 19.43 12.86
C PHE A 205 18.81 20.50 13.36
N ALA A 206 20.09 20.39 13.02
CA ALA A 206 21.10 21.35 13.42
C ALA A 206 21.11 22.66 12.58
N ASN A 207 20.50 22.67 11.39
CA ASN A 207 20.68 23.78 10.45
C ASN A 207 19.42 24.52 10.03
N TYR A 208 18.29 23.81 9.76
CA TYR A 208 17.11 24.45 9.17
C TYR A 208 15.77 23.85 9.63
N LEU A 209 15.79 22.76 10.38
CA LEU A 209 14.59 22.07 10.84
C LEU A 209 14.68 21.84 12.37
N PRO A 210 14.45 22.88 13.21
CA PRO A 210 14.57 22.74 14.65
C PRO A 210 13.67 21.62 15.18
N PRO A 211 14.18 20.61 15.90
CA PRO A 211 13.42 19.45 16.33
C PRO A 211 12.29 19.79 17.31
N ASP A 212 12.43 20.88 18.06
CA ASP A 212 11.39 21.40 18.97
C ASP A 212 10.21 22.06 18.27
N GLU A 213 10.29 22.30 16.95
CA GLU A 213 9.18 22.74 16.09
C GLU A 213 8.56 21.60 15.28
N VAL A 214 9.12 20.39 15.33
CA VAL A 214 8.60 19.22 14.61
C VAL A 214 7.54 18.52 15.43
N ALA A 215 6.31 18.46 14.91
CA ALA A 215 5.17 17.78 15.53
C ALA A 215 5.26 16.26 15.40
N ALA A 216 5.56 15.77 14.19
CA ALA A 216 5.57 14.33 13.92
C ALA A 216 6.48 13.94 12.77
N VAL A 217 6.89 12.67 12.77
CA VAL A 217 7.33 11.90 11.63
C VAL A 217 6.18 10.99 11.19
N ILE A 218 5.80 11.05 9.90
CA ILE A 218 4.83 10.13 9.28
C ILE A 218 5.60 9.26 8.28
N ILE A 219 5.55 7.93 8.49
CA ILE A 219 6.38 7.00 7.75
C ILE A 219 5.62 5.73 7.38
N GLU A 220 5.74 5.28 6.12
CA GLU A 220 5.46 3.89 5.77
C GLU A 220 6.59 3.03 6.34
N PRO A 221 6.34 2.04 7.23
CA PRO A 221 7.42 1.20 7.76
C PRO A 221 8.13 0.39 6.66
N ILE A 222 7.42 0.13 5.58
CA ILE A 222 7.91 -0.42 4.32
C ILE A 222 7.26 0.39 3.21
N GLN A 223 8.02 1.16 2.44
CA GLN A 223 7.44 1.96 1.37
C GLN A 223 6.85 1.07 0.27
N GLY A 224 5.55 1.19 0.06
CA GLY A 224 4.81 0.36 -0.88
C GLY A 224 5.05 0.74 -2.34
N ASP A 225 4.58 1.89 -2.75
CA ASP A 225 4.60 2.37 -4.14
C ASP A 225 6.01 2.76 -4.61
N ALA A 226 6.94 3.01 -3.68
CA ALA A 226 8.37 3.14 -3.99
C ALA A 226 9.00 1.84 -4.53
N GLY A 227 8.25 0.72 -4.49
CA GLY A 227 8.68 -0.58 -4.98
C GLY A 227 9.05 -1.56 -3.87
N ILE A 228 8.27 -1.59 -2.79
CA ILE A 228 8.46 -2.44 -1.61
C ILE A 228 9.86 -2.25 -1.00
N VAL A 229 10.15 -1.02 -0.58
CA VAL A 229 11.47 -0.68 -0.02
C VAL A 229 11.46 -0.91 1.48
N LEU A 230 12.31 -1.85 1.93
CA LEU A 230 12.51 -2.15 3.36
C LEU A 230 13.67 -1.31 3.88
N PRO A 231 13.46 -0.50 4.93
CA PRO A 231 14.56 0.19 5.60
C PRO A 231 15.35 -0.78 6.49
N PRO A 232 16.62 -0.52 6.79
CA PRO A 232 17.35 -1.26 7.82
C PRO A 232 16.64 -1.19 9.19
N LYS A 233 16.64 -2.29 9.92
CA LYS A 233 15.96 -2.36 11.22
C LYS A 233 16.53 -1.36 12.23
N ASP A 234 17.83 -1.24 12.28
CA ASP A 234 18.54 -0.32 13.15
C ASP A 234 18.26 1.16 12.83
N TYR A 235 18.10 1.50 11.53
CA TYR A 235 17.64 2.84 11.13
C TYR A 235 16.28 3.18 11.74
N MET A 236 15.30 2.28 11.61
CA MET A 236 13.95 2.51 12.13
C MET A 236 13.96 2.68 13.65
N GLN A 237 14.72 1.86 14.35
CA GLN A 237 14.87 1.96 15.82
C GLN A 237 15.57 3.25 16.25
N GLN A 238 16.63 3.67 15.54
CA GLN A 238 17.33 4.92 15.82
C GLN A 238 16.48 6.15 15.48
N LEU A 239 15.71 6.11 14.37
CA LEU A 239 14.77 7.17 14.04
C LEU A 239 13.69 7.30 15.12
N PHE A 240 13.14 6.18 15.58
CA PHE A 240 12.15 6.18 16.67
C PHE A 240 12.74 6.75 17.96
N ALA A 241 13.94 6.35 18.34
CA ALA A 241 14.63 6.88 19.52
C ALA A 241 14.86 8.40 19.39
N LEU A 242 15.34 8.87 18.24
CA LEU A 242 15.56 10.28 17.96
C LEU A 242 14.25 11.09 18.06
N CYS A 243 13.12 10.54 17.57
CA CYS A 243 11.81 11.16 17.72
C CYS A 243 11.43 11.29 19.22
N LYS A 244 11.60 10.22 20.01
CA LYS A 244 11.27 10.22 21.43
C LYS A 244 12.12 11.21 22.24
N GLU A 245 13.42 11.28 21.97
CA GLU A 245 14.34 12.23 22.61
C GLU A 245 13.93 13.69 22.40
N ASN A 246 13.31 14.00 21.27
CA ASN A 246 12.90 15.36 20.90
C ASN A 246 11.40 15.63 21.09
N GLY A 247 10.62 14.68 21.64
CA GLY A 247 9.18 14.81 21.82
C GLY A 247 8.42 14.92 20.49
N ILE A 248 8.95 14.31 19.41
CA ILE A 248 8.35 14.22 18.09
C ILE A 248 7.47 12.96 18.05
N LEU A 249 6.22 13.09 17.62
CA LEU A 249 5.33 11.94 17.47
C LEU A 249 5.79 11.03 16.33
N PHE A 250 5.74 9.72 16.57
CA PHE A 250 6.06 8.72 15.55
C PHE A 250 4.77 8.06 15.06
N ILE A 251 4.44 8.28 13.77
CA ILE A 251 3.19 7.82 13.15
C ILE A 251 3.51 6.79 12.08
N SER A 252 3.02 5.55 12.29
CA SER A 252 3.15 4.47 11.31
C SER A 252 1.98 4.49 10.34
N GLU A 253 2.28 4.70 9.06
CA GLU A 253 1.30 4.61 7.99
C GLU A 253 1.25 3.17 7.46
N GLU A 254 0.17 2.46 7.78
CA GLU A 254 -0.03 1.04 7.55
C GLU A 254 -1.11 0.75 6.48
N VAL A 255 -1.44 1.74 5.66
CA VAL A 255 -2.53 1.64 4.68
C VAL A 255 -2.30 0.50 3.69
N GLN A 256 -1.05 0.25 3.29
CA GLN A 256 -0.73 -0.83 2.35
C GLN A 256 -0.13 -2.06 3.03
N GLN A 257 0.70 -1.89 4.06
CA GLN A 257 1.50 -2.97 4.66
C GLN A 257 0.82 -3.63 5.87
N GLY A 258 -0.23 -3.03 6.39
CA GLY A 258 -1.01 -3.59 7.48
C GLY A 258 -1.95 -4.74 7.09
N MET A 259 -2.75 -5.17 8.04
CA MET A 259 -3.80 -6.19 7.89
C MET A 259 -3.26 -7.54 7.41
N GLY A 260 -2.14 -7.99 7.99
CA GLY A 260 -1.59 -9.32 7.72
C GLY A 260 -0.67 -9.40 6.49
N ARG A 261 -0.56 -8.32 5.69
CA ARG A 261 0.14 -8.30 4.40
C ARG A 261 1.60 -8.78 4.51
N THR A 262 2.29 -8.40 5.56
CA THR A 262 3.72 -8.70 5.79
C THR A 262 3.96 -9.94 6.66
N GLY A 263 2.92 -10.71 7.00
CA GLY A 263 2.99 -11.84 7.94
C GLY A 263 2.73 -11.43 9.41
N LYS A 264 2.52 -10.14 9.67
CA LYS A 264 2.10 -9.58 10.95
C LYS A 264 0.91 -8.66 10.75
N TRP A 265 0.20 -8.27 11.82
CA TRP A 265 -0.88 -7.31 11.71
C TRP A 265 -0.43 -6.01 11.07
N PHE A 266 0.77 -5.53 11.44
CA PHE A 266 1.34 -4.26 10.97
C PHE A 266 2.80 -4.41 10.57
N GLY A 267 3.22 -3.67 9.56
CA GLY A 267 4.61 -3.65 9.09
C GLY A 267 5.58 -3.14 10.15
N ILE A 268 5.15 -2.21 11.01
CA ILE A 268 5.97 -1.65 12.07
C ILE A 268 6.42 -2.67 13.13
N GLU A 269 5.66 -3.75 13.32
CA GLU A 269 5.99 -4.82 14.29
C GLU A 269 7.31 -5.54 13.96
N HIS A 270 7.73 -5.54 12.67
CA HIS A 270 9.02 -6.12 12.27
C HIS A 270 10.22 -5.36 12.83
N PHE A 271 10.01 -4.09 13.20
CA PHE A 271 11.03 -3.21 13.76
C PHE A 271 11.00 -3.14 15.28
N SER A 272 10.02 -3.80 15.94
CA SER A 272 9.84 -3.78 17.40
C SER A 272 9.62 -2.36 17.94
N ILE A 273 8.77 -1.58 17.26
CA ILE A 273 8.43 -0.20 17.59
C ILE A 273 6.94 -0.12 17.92
N GLU A 274 6.64 0.63 18.99
CA GLU A 274 5.28 1.00 19.39
C GLU A 274 5.02 2.46 18.98
N PRO A 275 4.39 2.72 17.82
CA PRO A 275 4.16 4.08 17.35
C PRO A 275 3.12 4.81 18.19
N ASP A 276 3.13 6.15 18.18
CA ASP A 276 2.14 6.95 18.88
C ASP A 276 0.78 6.94 18.20
N MET A 277 0.77 6.81 16.85
CA MET A 277 -0.43 6.60 16.04
C MET A 277 -0.17 5.61 14.91
N VAL A 278 -1.24 4.92 14.49
CA VAL A 278 -1.27 3.99 13.35
C VAL A 278 -2.39 4.39 12.41
N ILE A 279 -2.08 4.50 11.12
CA ILE A 279 -3.05 4.83 10.04
C ILE A 279 -3.37 3.57 9.26
N MET A 280 -4.65 3.26 9.09
CA MET A 280 -5.15 2.09 8.37
C MET A 280 -6.23 2.45 7.35
N ALA A 281 -6.28 1.71 6.25
CA ALA A 281 -7.35 1.76 5.24
C ALA A 281 -7.31 0.51 4.35
N LYS A 282 -7.58 0.62 3.05
CA LYS A 282 -7.46 -0.45 2.03
C LYS A 282 -8.03 -1.79 2.51
N ALA A 283 -7.15 -2.72 2.92
CA ALA A 283 -7.53 -4.07 3.32
C ALA A 283 -8.35 -4.14 4.62
N LEU A 284 -8.48 -3.04 5.36
CA LEU A 284 -9.25 -2.99 6.60
C LEU A 284 -10.67 -3.53 6.44
N ALA A 285 -11.37 -3.15 5.37
CA ALA A 285 -12.76 -3.51 5.13
C ALA A 285 -12.97 -4.24 3.78
N SER A 286 -11.96 -4.95 3.27
CA SER A 286 -12.03 -5.77 2.05
C SER A 286 -12.66 -5.06 0.85
N GLY A 287 -12.21 -3.83 0.59
CA GLY A 287 -12.66 -3.02 -0.54
C GLY A 287 -13.82 -2.05 -0.25
N MET A 288 -14.45 -2.14 0.93
CA MET A 288 -15.40 -1.11 1.36
C MET A 288 -14.65 0.15 1.83
N PRO A 289 -15.17 1.37 1.54
CA PRO A 289 -14.50 2.61 1.91
C PRO A 289 -14.51 2.82 3.43
N LEU A 290 -13.38 2.56 4.05
CA LEU A 290 -13.17 2.75 5.48
C LEU A 290 -11.68 3.00 5.75
N SER A 291 -11.40 3.95 6.62
CA SER A 291 -10.10 4.15 7.25
C SER A 291 -10.24 4.24 8.77
N ALA A 292 -9.14 4.02 9.46
CA ALA A 292 -9.04 4.22 10.89
C ALA A 292 -7.70 4.87 11.22
N LEU A 293 -7.73 5.80 12.14
CA LEU A 293 -6.57 6.38 12.81
C LEU A 293 -6.66 6.00 14.27
N ILE A 294 -5.71 5.20 14.75
CA ILE A 294 -5.63 4.69 16.12
C ILE A 294 -4.43 5.37 16.80
N GLY A 295 -4.60 5.94 17.96
CA GLY A 295 -3.50 6.60 18.66
C GLY A 295 -3.65 6.56 20.17
N ARG A 296 -2.61 7.07 20.86
CA ARG A 296 -2.63 7.31 22.29
C ARG A 296 -3.82 8.19 22.64
N LYS A 297 -4.54 7.83 23.69
CA LYS A 297 -5.76 8.53 24.10
C LYS A 297 -5.53 10.04 24.25
N GLU A 298 -4.46 10.45 24.89
CA GLU A 298 -4.11 11.85 25.11
C GLU A 298 -3.88 12.63 23.81
N ILE A 299 -3.36 11.97 22.77
CA ILE A 299 -3.19 12.58 21.45
C ILE A 299 -4.53 12.69 20.72
N MET A 300 -5.35 11.64 20.81
CA MET A 300 -6.65 11.60 20.14
C MET A 300 -7.65 12.59 20.73
N GLU A 301 -7.46 13.01 21.98
CA GLU A 301 -8.27 14.03 22.69
C GLU A 301 -7.77 15.47 22.46
N ALA A 302 -6.73 15.69 21.65
CA ALA A 302 -6.19 17.03 21.38
C ALA A 302 -7.06 17.91 20.47
N LEU A 303 -8.06 17.34 19.83
CA LEU A 303 -9.00 18.06 18.97
C LEU A 303 -10.44 17.89 19.46
N GLU A 304 -11.20 18.98 19.40
CA GLU A 304 -12.62 18.97 19.68
C GLU A 304 -13.44 18.89 18.35
N ALA A 305 -14.67 18.36 18.46
CA ALA A 305 -15.58 18.40 17.34
C ALA A 305 -15.92 19.87 16.98
N PRO A 306 -16.03 20.20 15.69
CA PRO A 306 -16.09 19.35 14.50
C PRO A 306 -14.78 19.28 13.69
N ALA A 307 -13.62 19.29 14.29
CA ALA A 307 -12.33 19.47 13.62
C ALA A 307 -12.01 18.42 12.52
N HIS A 308 -12.49 17.18 12.67
CA HIS A 308 -12.26 16.13 11.69
C HIS A 308 -13.41 15.11 11.69
N LEU A 309 -14.46 15.40 10.94
CA LEU A 309 -15.62 14.53 10.83
C LEU A 309 -16.17 14.46 9.41
N PHE A 310 -16.74 13.31 9.06
CA PHE A 310 -17.34 13.05 7.76
C PHE A 310 -18.66 12.31 7.98
N THR A 311 -19.70 12.70 7.25
CA THR A 311 -21.07 12.18 7.41
C THR A 311 -21.14 10.66 7.37
N THR A 312 -20.33 10.02 6.52
CA THR A 312 -20.38 8.57 6.25
C THR A 312 -19.20 7.81 6.84
N ALA A 313 -18.29 8.46 7.56
CA ALA A 313 -17.16 7.79 8.23
C ALA A 313 -17.68 6.82 9.29
N GLY A 314 -17.00 5.68 9.43
CA GLY A 314 -17.46 4.64 10.34
C GLY A 314 -18.81 4.03 9.95
N ASN A 315 -19.16 4.02 8.65
CA ASN A 315 -20.38 3.39 8.14
C ASN A 315 -20.56 1.98 8.71
N PRO A 316 -21.73 1.63 9.26
CA PRO A 316 -21.94 0.33 9.93
C PRO A 316 -21.76 -0.88 9.02
N VAL A 317 -22.07 -0.74 7.71
CA VAL A 317 -21.83 -1.83 6.73
C VAL A 317 -20.33 -2.02 6.51
N CYS A 318 -19.56 -0.93 6.43
CA CYS A 318 -18.10 -1.00 6.33
C CYS A 318 -17.46 -1.54 7.62
N CYS A 319 -17.98 -1.17 8.79
CA CYS A 319 -17.52 -1.71 10.08
C CYS A 319 -17.79 -3.21 10.19
N ALA A 320 -18.95 -3.68 9.76
CA ALA A 320 -19.30 -5.09 9.73
C ALA A 320 -18.39 -5.88 8.76
N ALA A 321 -18.08 -5.30 7.60
CA ALA A 321 -17.11 -5.87 6.66
C ALA A 321 -15.71 -5.96 7.27
N ALA A 322 -15.25 -4.92 7.98
CA ALA A 322 -13.94 -4.90 8.62
C ALA A 322 -13.81 -5.93 9.73
N LEU A 323 -14.82 -6.05 10.61
CA LEU A 323 -14.86 -7.11 11.64
C LEU A 323 -14.79 -8.50 11.04
N ALA A 324 -15.55 -8.75 9.96
CA ALA A 324 -15.50 -10.03 9.27
C ALA A 324 -14.12 -10.25 8.59
N THR A 325 -13.50 -9.21 8.06
CA THR A 325 -12.16 -9.28 7.46
C THR A 325 -11.12 -9.68 8.50
N ILE A 326 -11.10 -9.02 9.66
CA ILE A 326 -10.17 -9.34 10.76
C ILE A 326 -10.37 -10.79 11.19
N LYS A 327 -11.63 -11.21 11.40
CA LYS A 327 -11.97 -12.58 11.78
C LYS A 327 -11.46 -13.62 10.78
N VAL A 328 -11.61 -13.36 9.46
CA VAL A 328 -11.10 -14.27 8.42
C VAL A 328 -9.58 -14.35 8.46
N ILE A 329 -8.86 -13.24 8.64
CA ILE A 329 -7.39 -13.25 8.74
C ILE A 329 -6.93 -14.13 9.90
N GLU A 330 -7.62 -14.06 11.06
CA GLU A 330 -7.30 -14.86 12.24
C GLU A 330 -7.65 -16.34 12.05
N GLU A 331 -8.91 -16.64 11.70
CA GLU A 331 -9.43 -18.02 11.63
C GLU A 331 -8.77 -18.85 10.52
N GLU A 332 -8.49 -18.23 9.37
CA GLU A 332 -7.86 -18.91 8.23
C GLU A 332 -6.32 -18.80 8.26
N LYS A 333 -5.72 -18.22 9.33
CA LYS A 333 -4.27 -18.11 9.54
C LYS A 333 -3.55 -17.49 8.34
N LEU A 334 -4.11 -16.39 7.83
CA LEU A 334 -3.63 -15.79 6.59
C LEU A 334 -2.26 -15.12 6.73
N MET A 335 -1.85 -14.74 7.93
CA MET A 335 -0.51 -14.21 8.20
C MET A 335 0.55 -15.31 8.05
N GLU A 336 0.29 -16.51 8.58
CA GLU A 336 1.18 -17.66 8.43
C GLU A 336 1.27 -18.11 6.96
N ASN A 337 0.15 -18.06 6.21
CA ASN A 337 0.18 -18.33 4.77
C ASN A 337 1.05 -17.31 4.03
N ALA A 338 0.98 -16.03 4.39
CA ALA A 338 1.82 -14.99 3.80
C ALA A 338 3.32 -15.24 4.04
N GLU A 339 3.70 -15.63 5.24
CA GLU A 339 5.09 -15.98 5.57
C GLU A 339 5.57 -17.24 4.83
N LYS A 340 4.71 -18.26 4.76
CA LYS A 340 5.00 -19.50 4.02
C LYS A 340 5.28 -19.22 2.55
N LEU A 341 4.37 -18.48 1.89
CA LEU A 341 4.48 -18.17 0.46
C LEU A 341 5.59 -17.17 0.15
N ASN A 342 5.98 -16.33 1.11
CA ASN A 342 7.19 -15.50 0.99
C ASN A 342 8.43 -16.36 0.75
N LYS A 343 8.65 -17.40 1.54
CA LYS A 343 9.79 -18.32 1.38
C LYS A 343 9.80 -18.95 0.00
N VAL A 344 8.66 -19.46 -0.46
CA VAL A 344 8.49 -20.01 -1.82
C VAL A 344 8.86 -18.97 -2.89
N ALA A 345 8.38 -17.73 -2.76
CA ALA A 345 8.69 -16.67 -3.70
C ALA A 345 10.18 -16.35 -3.76
N PHE A 346 10.84 -16.19 -2.60
CA PHE A 346 12.26 -15.86 -2.54
C PHE A 346 13.13 -16.97 -3.14
N GLU A 347 12.88 -18.23 -2.83
CA GLU A 347 13.58 -19.37 -3.42
C GLU A 347 13.46 -19.34 -4.96
N ARG A 348 12.23 -19.15 -5.47
CA ARG A 348 11.94 -19.11 -6.90
C ARG A 348 12.62 -17.91 -7.59
N PHE A 349 12.46 -16.69 -7.07
CA PHE A 349 13.04 -15.49 -7.69
C PHE A 349 14.55 -15.41 -7.58
N ILE A 350 15.17 -15.91 -6.50
CA ILE A 350 16.64 -16.06 -6.38
C ILE A 350 17.17 -17.03 -7.45
N SER A 351 16.46 -18.15 -7.68
CA SER A 351 16.81 -19.07 -8.75
C SER A 351 16.68 -18.41 -10.14
N MET A 352 15.62 -17.62 -10.35
CA MET A 352 15.42 -16.87 -11.61
C MET A 352 16.52 -15.83 -11.83
N LYS A 353 16.95 -15.11 -10.79
CA LYS A 353 18.00 -14.09 -10.87
C LYS A 353 19.30 -14.66 -11.46
N LYS A 354 19.63 -15.91 -11.20
CA LYS A 354 20.80 -16.59 -11.78
C LYS A 354 20.69 -16.77 -13.32
N ARG A 355 19.46 -16.81 -13.86
CA ARG A 355 19.17 -17.04 -15.28
C ARG A 355 18.79 -15.76 -16.03
N PHE A 356 18.28 -14.78 -15.31
CA PHE A 356 17.80 -13.50 -15.86
C PHE A 356 18.62 -12.35 -15.26
N PRO A 357 19.69 -11.90 -15.93
CA PRO A 357 20.61 -10.89 -15.39
C PRO A 357 19.98 -9.50 -15.21
N PHE A 358 18.80 -9.27 -15.78
CA PHE A 358 18.03 -8.06 -15.58
C PHE A 358 17.21 -8.05 -14.28
N ILE A 359 17.23 -9.10 -13.46
CA ILE A 359 16.71 -9.07 -12.09
C ILE A 359 17.80 -8.50 -11.18
N GLY A 360 17.59 -7.27 -10.69
CA GLY A 360 18.53 -6.57 -9.82
C GLY A 360 18.40 -6.99 -8.37
N GLU A 361 17.22 -6.84 -7.78
CA GLU A 361 16.95 -7.15 -6.37
C GLU A 361 15.59 -7.81 -6.18
N ILE A 362 15.51 -8.68 -5.18
CA ILE A 362 14.27 -9.28 -4.67
C ILE A 362 14.17 -8.89 -3.21
N ARG A 363 13.07 -8.25 -2.82
CA ARG A 363 12.86 -7.76 -1.46
C ARG A 363 11.40 -7.88 -1.04
N GLY A 364 11.13 -7.88 0.26
CA GLY A 364 9.76 -7.91 0.79
C GLY A 364 9.62 -8.80 2.01
N LEU A 365 8.45 -8.70 2.67
CA LEU A 365 8.01 -9.50 3.80
C LEU A 365 6.59 -9.99 3.55
N GLY A 366 6.27 -11.20 3.99
CA GLY A 366 4.98 -11.82 3.72
C GLY A 366 4.66 -11.82 2.23
N LEU A 367 3.45 -11.48 1.87
CA LEU A 367 3.00 -11.31 0.49
C LEU A 367 3.02 -9.83 0.03
N SER A 368 4.04 -9.09 0.46
CA SER A 368 4.42 -7.79 -0.08
C SER A 368 5.83 -7.92 -0.66
N ILE A 369 5.93 -8.26 -1.96
CA ILE A 369 7.18 -8.62 -2.61
C ILE A 369 7.43 -7.73 -3.82
N GLY A 370 8.66 -7.20 -3.91
CA GLY A 370 9.16 -6.43 -5.04
C GLY A 370 10.27 -7.20 -5.77
N VAL A 371 10.16 -7.30 -7.10
CA VAL A 371 11.24 -7.81 -7.97
C VAL A 371 11.68 -6.66 -8.86
N ASP A 372 12.83 -6.09 -8.55
CA ASP A 372 13.35 -4.89 -9.23
C ASP A 372 14.13 -5.28 -10.49
N LEU A 373 13.74 -4.69 -11.61
CA LEU A 373 14.36 -4.97 -12.90
C LEU A 373 15.33 -3.84 -13.28
N ILE A 374 16.49 -4.22 -13.76
CA ILE A 374 17.60 -3.33 -14.10
C ILE A 374 18.03 -3.51 -15.55
N LYS A 375 18.61 -2.45 -16.13
CA LYS A 375 19.30 -2.52 -17.42
C LYS A 375 20.75 -2.97 -17.27
N ASP A 376 21.38 -2.52 -16.19
CA ASP A 376 22.80 -2.74 -15.93
C ASP A 376 23.06 -3.03 -14.44
N PRO A 377 23.81 -4.08 -14.09
CA PRO A 377 24.03 -4.50 -12.70
C PRO A 377 24.94 -3.55 -11.90
N ILE A 378 25.77 -2.74 -12.56
CA ILE A 378 26.70 -1.80 -11.91
C ILE A 378 25.98 -0.51 -11.57
N THR A 379 25.35 0.12 -12.57
CA THR A 379 24.62 1.39 -12.40
C THR A 379 23.27 1.19 -11.72
N LYS A 380 22.72 -0.03 -11.75
CA LYS A 380 21.37 -0.38 -11.28
C LYS A 380 20.27 0.46 -11.93
N GLU A 381 20.51 0.91 -13.19
CA GLU A 381 19.54 1.69 -13.95
C GLU A 381 18.21 0.92 -14.06
N ARG A 382 17.10 1.60 -13.78
CA ARG A 382 15.76 1.02 -13.80
C ARG A 382 15.33 0.60 -15.19
N ASN A 383 14.79 -0.60 -15.34
CA ASN A 383 14.31 -1.14 -16.61
C ASN A 383 12.78 -1.07 -16.72
N LYS A 384 12.27 0.14 -16.97
CA LYS A 384 10.83 0.39 -17.13
C LYS A 384 10.21 -0.41 -18.28
N GLU A 385 10.93 -0.53 -19.38
CA GLU A 385 10.45 -1.24 -20.57
C GLU A 385 10.27 -2.74 -20.29
N ALA A 386 11.24 -3.36 -19.63
CA ALA A 386 11.13 -4.76 -19.21
C ALA A 386 9.93 -4.98 -18.29
N ALA A 387 9.73 -4.11 -17.30
CA ALA A 387 8.61 -4.20 -16.37
C ALA A 387 7.25 -4.11 -17.09
N ALA A 388 7.09 -3.12 -17.98
CA ALA A 388 5.88 -2.94 -18.77
C ALA A 388 5.59 -4.16 -19.68
N LYS A 389 6.62 -4.67 -20.39
CA LYS A 389 6.50 -5.83 -21.27
C LYS A 389 6.14 -7.10 -20.49
N ILE A 390 6.76 -7.34 -19.34
CA ILE A 390 6.46 -8.50 -18.48
C ILE A 390 5.02 -8.41 -17.96
N CYS A 391 4.58 -7.26 -17.45
CA CYS A 391 3.22 -7.09 -16.94
C CYS A 391 2.16 -7.33 -18.02
N TYR A 392 2.35 -6.79 -19.21
CA TYR A 392 1.43 -7.00 -20.31
C TYR A 392 1.42 -8.47 -20.80
N CYS A 393 2.60 -9.09 -20.89
CA CYS A 393 2.74 -10.52 -21.24
C CYS A 393 2.04 -11.40 -20.19
N ALA A 394 2.21 -11.10 -18.90
CA ALA A 394 1.56 -11.81 -17.79
C ALA A 394 0.03 -11.74 -17.90
N TRP A 395 -0.51 -10.55 -18.17
CA TRP A 395 -1.94 -10.38 -18.43
C TRP A 395 -2.43 -11.25 -19.61
N LYS A 396 -1.71 -11.26 -20.74
CA LYS A 396 -2.06 -12.13 -21.87
C LYS A 396 -2.02 -13.62 -21.56
N LYS A 397 -1.26 -14.02 -20.53
CA LYS A 397 -1.13 -15.42 -20.08
C LYS A 397 -2.01 -15.74 -18.85
N GLY A 398 -2.90 -14.82 -18.41
CA GLY A 398 -3.85 -15.08 -17.34
C GLY A 398 -3.37 -14.70 -15.93
N LEU A 399 -2.46 -13.74 -15.80
CA LEU A 399 -2.00 -13.22 -14.53
C LEU A 399 -2.13 -11.69 -14.49
N LEU A 400 -2.79 -11.15 -13.45
CA LEU A 400 -2.79 -9.72 -13.16
C LEU A 400 -1.54 -9.36 -12.36
N LEU A 401 -0.71 -8.49 -12.90
CA LEU A 401 0.55 -8.05 -12.31
C LEU A 401 0.71 -6.54 -12.56
N SER A 402 1.32 -5.82 -11.64
CA SER A 402 1.66 -4.41 -11.79
C SER A 402 3.14 -4.18 -11.52
N PHE A 403 3.63 -3.02 -11.95
CA PHE A 403 4.96 -2.54 -11.57
C PHE A 403 4.89 -1.10 -11.07
N PHE A 404 5.79 -0.76 -10.18
CA PHE A 404 5.88 0.53 -9.50
C PHE A 404 7.30 1.07 -9.56
N SER A 405 7.44 2.35 -9.25
CA SER A 405 8.77 2.98 -9.24
C SER A 405 9.56 2.68 -10.52
N HIS A 406 8.86 2.69 -11.65
CA HIS A 406 9.33 2.41 -13.01
C HIS A 406 9.75 0.97 -13.30
N SER A 407 10.28 0.18 -12.36
CA SER A 407 10.91 -1.11 -12.71
C SER A 407 10.61 -2.27 -11.76
N VAL A 408 9.86 -2.03 -10.68
CA VAL A 408 9.65 -3.05 -9.66
C VAL A 408 8.34 -3.78 -9.92
N LEU A 409 8.40 -5.04 -10.29
CA LEU A 409 7.22 -5.90 -10.33
C LEU A 409 6.70 -6.07 -8.90
N ARG A 410 5.45 -5.71 -8.66
CA ARG A 410 4.79 -5.82 -7.36
C ARG A 410 3.95 -7.08 -7.30
N ILE A 411 4.30 -7.97 -6.38
CA ILE A 411 3.63 -9.25 -6.14
C ILE A 411 2.92 -9.16 -4.80
N GLN A 412 1.61 -8.86 -4.86
CA GLN A 412 0.73 -8.67 -3.70
C GLN A 412 -0.60 -9.40 -3.92
N PRO A 413 -0.60 -10.74 -4.08
CA PRO A 413 -1.86 -11.48 -4.20
C PRO A 413 -2.71 -11.35 -2.91
N PRO A 414 -4.00 -11.69 -2.95
CA PRO A 414 -4.77 -11.95 -1.74
C PRO A 414 -4.06 -12.97 -0.84
N LEU A 415 -4.09 -12.80 0.48
CA LEU A 415 -3.41 -13.69 1.43
C LEU A 415 -4.02 -15.10 1.45
N ILE A 416 -5.26 -15.22 0.98
CA ILE A 416 -6.00 -16.50 0.84
C ILE A 416 -5.52 -17.33 -0.37
N ILE A 417 -4.63 -16.81 -1.21
CA ILE A 417 -4.14 -17.53 -2.40
C ILE A 417 -3.53 -18.87 -2.01
N THR A 418 -3.87 -19.91 -2.75
CA THR A 418 -3.27 -21.23 -2.56
C THR A 418 -1.84 -21.28 -3.07
N GLU A 419 -1.03 -22.18 -2.54
CA GLU A 419 0.35 -22.38 -3.01
C GLU A 419 0.40 -22.80 -4.49
N GLU A 420 -0.59 -23.58 -4.94
CA GLU A 420 -0.72 -23.97 -6.35
C GLU A 420 -0.95 -22.77 -7.27
N GLU A 421 -1.95 -21.92 -6.94
CA GLU A 421 -2.24 -20.69 -7.69
C GLU A 421 -1.05 -19.74 -7.67
N PHE A 422 -0.38 -19.60 -6.53
CA PHE A 422 0.78 -18.76 -6.36
C PHE A 422 1.94 -19.22 -7.24
N ASN A 423 2.27 -20.51 -7.22
CA ASN A 423 3.31 -21.10 -8.06
C ASN A 423 2.98 -20.94 -9.55
N LYS A 424 1.72 -21.18 -9.95
CA LYS A 424 1.27 -20.96 -11.33
C LYS A 424 1.46 -19.50 -11.77
N GLY A 425 1.18 -18.54 -10.90
CA GLY A 425 1.45 -17.13 -11.17
C GLY A 425 2.94 -16.84 -11.37
N ILE A 426 3.82 -17.42 -10.54
CA ILE A 426 5.27 -17.30 -10.68
C ILE A 426 5.76 -17.96 -11.98
N ASP A 427 5.21 -19.11 -12.38
CA ASP A 427 5.54 -19.78 -13.65
C ASP A 427 5.20 -18.89 -14.87
N ILE A 428 4.10 -18.16 -14.80
CA ILE A 428 3.72 -17.19 -15.84
C ILE A 428 4.76 -16.05 -15.88
N ILE A 429 5.17 -15.51 -14.74
CA ILE A 429 6.21 -14.46 -14.67
C ILE A 429 7.52 -14.97 -15.27
N GLU A 430 7.95 -16.18 -14.89
CA GLU A 430 9.17 -16.80 -15.42
C GLU A 430 9.12 -16.97 -16.95
N THR A 431 7.96 -17.39 -17.47
CA THR A 431 7.74 -17.52 -18.90
C THR A 431 7.84 -16.17 -19.60
N CYS A 432 7.25 -15.11 -19.03
CA CYS A 432 7.34 -13.75 -19.60
C CYS A 432 8.78 -13.21 -19.55
N MET A 433 9.55 -13.50 -18.51
CA MET A 433 10.97 -13.15 -18.42
C MET A 433 11.80 -13.85 -19.49
N ARG A 434 11.50 -15.12 -19.75
CA ARG A 434 12.12 -15.90 -20.83
C ARG A 434 11.78 -15.34 -22.21
N ASP A 435 10.51 -14.99 -22.44
CA ASP A 435 10.05 -14.38 -23.70
C ASP A 435 10.71 -13.00 -23.90
N LEU A 436 10.86 -12.20 -22.84
CA LEU A 436 11.60 -10.94 -22.88
C LEU A 436 13.07 -11.15 -23.29
N GLN A 437 13.77 -12.08 -22.64
CA GLN A 437 15.17 -12.39 -22.89
C GLN A 437 15.42 -12.84 -24.34
N LYS A 438 14.44 -13.52 -24.94
CA LYS A 438 14.48 -13.96 -26.34
C LYS A 438 14.07 -12.87 -27.34
N GLY A 439 13.71 -11.67 -26.89
CA GLY A 439 13.25 -10.58 -27.76
C GLY A 439 11.87 -10.83 -28.41
N LEU A 440 11.04 -11.68 -27.82
CA LEU A 440 9.72 -12.05 -28.36
C LEU A 440 8.60 -11.05 -28.00
N LEU A 441 8.85 -10.07 -27.13
CA LEU A 441 7.86 -9.10 -26.67
C LEU A 441 7.97 -7.79 -27.45
N SER A 442 6.90 -7.43 -28.17
CA SER A 442 6.83 -6.23 -29.03
C SER A 442 6.95 -4.93 -28.22
N ASP A 443 7.56 -3.90 -28.81
CA ASP A 443 7.62 -2.54 -28.29
C ASP A 443 6.26 -1.82 -28.34
N ASP A 444 5.31 -2.28 -29.13
CA ASP A 444 3.95 -1.71 -29.13
C ASP A 444 3.25 -1.79 -27.77
N ILE A 445 3.68 -2.70 -26.90
CA ILE A 445 3.21 -2.81 -25.53
C ILE A 445 3.44 -1.50 -24.75
N LEU A 446 4.53 -0.81 -25.01
CA LEU A 446 4.90 0.43 -24.32
C LEU A 446 3.94 1.59 -24.60
N LYS A 447 3.16 1.52 -25.70
CA LYS A 447 2.12 2.51 -26.02
C LYS A 447 0.89 2.36 -25.13
N VAL A 448 0.66 1.16 -24.57
CA VAL A 448 -0.54 0.80 -23.80
C VAL A 448 -0.26 0.76 -22.30
N THR A 449 0.86 0.18 -21.89
CA THR A 449 1.20 -0.06 -20.48
C THR A 449 2.14 1.02 -19.98
N LYS A 450 1.59 2.04 -19.31
CA LYS A 450 2.38 3.18 -18.83
C LYS A 450 3.01 2.91 -17.45
N GLY A 451 2.26 2.25 -16.55
CA GLY A 451 2.66 2.01 -15.16
C GLY A 451 2.81 3.29 -14.35
N TRP A 452 3.15 3.09 -13.11
CA TRP A 452 3.33 4.16 -12.09
C TRP A 452 4.81 4.48 -11.88
#